data_b2a37f94f156ccfe44a3c921d78b3032
#
_entry.id   b2a37f94f156ccfe44a3c921d78b3032
#
_cell.length_a   1.000
_cell.length_b   1.000
_cell.length_c   1.000
_cell.angle_alpha   90.00
_cell.angle_beta   90.00
_cell.angle_gamma   90.00
#
_symmetry.space_group_name_H-M   'P 1'
#
loop_
_entity.id
_entity.type
_entity.pdbx_description
1 polymer ?
#
loop_
_entity_poly.entity_id
_entity_poly.type
_entity_poly.pdbx_seq_one_letter_code
_entity_poly.pdbx_strand_id
1 'polypeptide(L)'
;AMFISNKIYILQKNGMIVQSGSPNDLYNYPSSSYVAEFFGETNKFSGIVKNSKVETAIGTIPINDISESQNVDIHIRPQAIRLIQEKTPVYGIKGTVMASKLMGSYSFIHLSVLDKNNKIIHVHSHMPPYFNPKQSTAVGIEIDTEKVFIFPKN
;
A
#
# COMPACT_ATOMS: atom_id res chain seq x y z
N ALA A 1 19.53 10.23 2.25
CA ALA A 1 20.33 9.35 1.39
C ALA A 1 19.81 9.31 -0.05
N MET A 2 18.50 9.32 -0.28
CA MET A 2 17.90 9.20 -1.62
C MET A 2 18.26 10.35 -2.59
N PHE A 3 18.53 11.56 -2.09
CA PHE A 3 18.82 12.74 -2.94
C PHE A 3 20.30 12.96 -3.26
N ILE A 4 21.21 12.24 -2.60
CA ILE A 4 22.65 12.51 -2.67
C ILE A 4 23.41 11.33 -3.27
N SER A 5 22.85 10.14 -3.26
CA SER A 5 23.54 8.91 -3.68
C SER A 5 23.08 8.42 -5.04
N ASN A 6 24.01 8.05 -5.90
CA ASN A 6 23.73 7.40 -7.17
C ASN A 6 23.49 5.88 -6.99
N LYS A 7 24.01 5.30 -5.92
CA LYS A 7 23.85 3.88 -5.59
C LYS A 7 23.76 3.69 -4.09
N ILE A 8 22.78 2.89 -3.67
CA ILE A 8 22.52 2.54 -2.28
C ILE A 8 22.67 1.03 -2.11
N TYR A 9 23.25 0.62 -0.99
CA TYR A 9 23.34 -0.78 -0.56
C TYR A 9 22.52 -0.94 0.71
N ILE A 10 21.57 -1.88 0.71
CA ILE A 10 20.75 -2.21 1.87
C ILE A 10 21.33 -3.45 2.51
N LEU A 11 21.66 -3.35 3.79
CA LEU A 11 22.25 -4.42 4.58
C LEU A 11 21.26 -4.93 5.63
N GLN A 12 21.29 -6.24 5.89
CA GLN A 12 20.70 -6.83 7.08
C GLN A 12 21.61 -6.66 8.28
N LYS A 13 21.09 -6.94 9.48
CA LYS A 13 21.84 -6.86 10.74
C LYS A 13 23.11 -7.74 10.78
N ASN A 14 23.15 -8.80 9.98
CA ASN A 14 24.31 -9.68 9.82
C ASN A 14 25.34 -9.18 8.80
N GLY A 15 25.14 -7.99 8.23
CA GLY A 15 26.04 -7.38 7.25
C GLY A 15 25.87 -7.87 5.82
N MET A 16 24.93 -8.79 5.55
CA MET A 16 24.67 -9.24 4.19
C MET A 16 23.88 -8.19 3.39
N ILE A 17 24.27 -8.01 2.12
CA ILE A 17 23.55 -7.13 1.19
C ILE A 17 22.24 -7.80 0.79
N VAL A 18 21.12 -7.12 1.09
CA VAL A 18 19.78 -7.56 0.68
C VAL A 18 19.48 -7.12 -0.74
N GLN A 19 19.78 -5.86 -1.03
CA GLN A 19 19.59 -5.27 -2.36
C GLN A 19 20.51 -4.07 -2.52
N SER A 20 20.93 -3.82 -3.76
CA SER A 20 21.61 -2.57 -4.12
C SER A 20 21.06 -2.04 -5.44
N GLY A 21 21.09 -0.73 -5.60
CA GLY A 21 20.61 -0.08 -6.82
C GLY A 21 20.53 1.43 -6.68
N SER A 22 19.99 2.09 -7.69
CA SER A 22 19.65 3.51 -7.59
C SER A 22 18.50 3.71 -6.57
N PRO A 23 18.35 4.92 -5.99
CA PRO A 23 17.20 5.22 -5.15
C PRO A 23 15.86 4.89 -5.82
N ASN A 24 15.74 5.19 -7.11
CA ASN A 24 14.54 4.93 -7.89
C ASN A 24 14.25 3.42 -8.04
N ASP A 25 15.29 2.61 -8.27
CA ASP A 25 15.13 1.14 -8.39
C ASP A 25 14.67 0.54 -7.07
N LEU A 26 15.31 0.93 -5.97
CA LEU A 26 14.99 0.40 -4.64
C LEU A 26 13.59 0.82 -4.17
N TYR A 27 13.13 2.00 -4.57
CA TYR A 27 11.80 2.49 -4.25
C TYR A 27 10.70 1.80 -5.07
N ASN A 28 10.92 1.64 -6.40
CA ASN A 28 9.91 1.11 -7.31
C ASN A 28 9.95 -0.42 -7.47
N TYR A 29 11.11 -1.04 -7.20
CA TYR A 29 11.33 -2.49 -7.37
C TYR A 29 12.00 -3.10 -6.13
N PRO A 30 11.40 -2.98 -4.95
CA PRO A 30 11.95 -3.59 -3.75
C PRO A 30 11.93 -5.11 -3.85
N SER A 31 13.04 -5.75 -3.47
CA SER A 31 13.18 -7.20 -3.53
C SER A 31 12.54 -7.95 -2.36
N SER A 32 12.14 -7.23 -1.31
CA SER A 32 11.55 -7.80 -0.10
C SER A 32 10.70 -6.78 0.65
N SER A 33 9.86 -7.29 1.57
CA SER A 33 9.11 -6.44 2.50
C SER A 33 10.00 -5.46 3.24
N TYR A 34 11.17 -5.93 3.68
CA TYR A 34 12.15 -5.09 4.38
C TYR A 34 12.60 -3.89 3.56
N VAL A 35 12.93 -4.10 2.28
CA VAL A 35 13.34 -3.02 1.37
C VAL A 35 12.18 -2.07 1.09
N ALA A 36 10.97 -2.60 0.87
CA ALA A 36 9.77 -1.78 0.62
C ALA A 36 9.49 -0.82 1.78
N GLU A 37 9.61 -1.31 3.03
CA GLU A 37 9.40 -0.51 4.23
C GLU A 37 10.52 0.50 4.49
N PHE A 38 11.75 0.15 4.15
CA PHE A 38 12.91 1.01 4.38
C PHE A 38 12.82 2.33 3.61
N PHE A 39 12.26 2.32 2.39
CA PHE A 39 12.18 3.50 1.53
C PHE A 39 10.88 4.31 1.65
N GLY A 40 9.95 3.90 2.47
CA GLY A 40 8.75 4.69 2.70
C GLY A 40 7.62 3.90 3.35
N GLU A 41 6.63 4.64 3.78
CA GLU A 41 5.41 4.07 4.35
C GLU A 41 4.71 3.14 3.36
N THR A 42 4.21 2.03 3.86
CA THR A 42 3.34 1.12 3.13
C THR A 42 2.15 0.68 3.98
N ASN A 43 0.99 0.54 3.35
CA ASN A 43 -0.12 -0.20 3.93
C ASN A 43 0.18 -1.69 3.76
N LYS A 44 0.12 -2.45 4.86
CA LYS A 44 0.49 -3.86 4.88
C LYS A 44 -0.74 -4.75 5.01
N PHE A 45 -0.80 -5.74 4.15
CA PHE A 45 -1.80 -6.79 4.22
C PHE A 45 -1.11 -8.15 4.09
N SER A 46 -1.80 -9.19 4.54
CA SER A 46 -1.37 -10.57 4.34
C SER A 46 -2.53 -11.38 3.82
N GLY A 47 -2.25 -12.36 2.99
CA GLY A 47 -3.29 -13.22 2.45
C GLY A 47 -2.70 -14.49 1.86
N ILE A 48 -3.61 -15.29 1.31
CA ILE A 48 -3.28 -16.55 0.63
C ILE A 48 -3.72 -16.41 -0.82
N VAL A 49 -2.86 -16.82 -1.74
CA VAL A 49 -3.15 -16.83 -3.17
C VAL A 49 -4.23 -17.88 -3.46
N LYS A 50 -5.34 -17.45 -4.07
CA LYS A 50 -6.44 -18.29 -4.54
C LYS A 50 -6.93 -17.82 -5.89
N ASN A 51 -6.98 -18.72 -6.87
CA ASN A 51 -7.41 -18.40 -8.23
C ASN A 51 -6.64 -17.21 -8.83
N SER A 52 -5.32 -17.19 -8.66
CA SER A 52 -4.43 -16.09 -9.09
C SER A 52 -4.82 -14.72 -8.52
N LYS A 53 -5.33 -14.67 -7.31
CA LYS A 53 -5.73 -13.44 -6.62
C LYS A 53 -5.48 -13.55 -5.12
N VAL A 54 -5.38 -12.40 -4.47
CA VAL A 54 -5.44 -12.28 -3.01
C VAL A 54 -6.51 -11.26 -2.63
N GLU A 55 -7.38 -11.63 -1.70
CA GLU A 55 -8.38 -10.74 -1.13
C GLU A 55 -7.78 -9.97 0.05
N THR A 56 -7.95 -8.65 0.03
CA THR A 56 -7.58 -7.76 1.13
C THR A 56 -8.79 -6.97 1.61
N ALA A 57 -8.65 -6.28 2.74
CA ALA A 57 -9.71 -5.41 3.26
C ALA A 57 -10.04 -4.24 2.29
N ILE A 58 -9.12 -3.87 1.41
CA ILE A 58 -9.29 -2.74 0.48
C ILE A 58 -9.41 -3.17 -0.99
N GLY A 59 -9.56 -4.45 -1.26
CA GLY A 59 -9.82 -4.97 -2.62
C GLY A 59 -9.12 -6.28 -2.92
N THR A 60 -9.45 -6.80 -4.08
CA THR A 60 -8.84 -8.00 -4.64
C THR A 60 -7.66 -7.61 -5.51
N ILE A 61 -6.53 -8.23 -5.26
CA ILE A 61 -5.26 -7.97 -5.96
C ILE A 61 -4.95 -9.15 -6.85
N PRO A 62 -4.82 -8.95 -8.16
CA PRO A 62 -4.37 -10.00 -9.07
C PRO A 62 -2.91 -10.38 -8.78
N ILE A 63 -2.61 -11.65 -8.86
CA ILE A 63 -1.28 -12.21 -8.61
C ILE A 63 -0.82 -12.96 -9.84
N ASN A 64 0.37 -12.61 -10.32
CA ASN A 64 1.08 -13.35 -11.34
C ASN A 64 2.32 -13.98 -10.69
N ASP A 65 2.76 -15.12 -11.21
CA ASP A 65 4.05 -15.77 -10.86
C ASP A 65 4.22 -16.22 -9.40
N ILE A 66 3.12 -16.33 -8.62
CA ILE A 66 3.15 -16.90 -7.27
C ILE A 66 2.22 -18.10 -7.21
N SER A 67 2.69 -19.18 -6.59
CA SER A 67 1.97 -20.44 -6.52
C SER A 67 0.65 -20.35 -5.76
N GLU A 68 -0.29 -21.14 -6.18
CA GLU A 68 -1.57 -21.32 -5.51
C GLU A 68 -1.37 -21.76 -4.05
N SER A 69 -2.21 -21.29 -3.15
CA SER A 69 -2.15 -21.55 -1.70
C SER A 69 -0.91 -20.97 -0.98
N GLN A 70 -0.05 -20.21 -1.66
CA GLN A 70 1.09 -19.53 -1.06
C GLN A 70 0.61 -18.39 -0.15
N ASN A 71 1.19 -18.29 1.05
CA ASN A 71 1.04 -17.09 1.89
C ASN A 71 1.89 -15.96 1.35
N VAL A 72 1.33 -14.75 1.31
CA VAL A 72 2.02 -13.56 0.81
C VAL A 72 1.84 -12.38 1.75
N ASP A 73 2.86 -11.52 1.77
CA ASP A 73 2.79 -10.16 2.28
C ASP A 73 2.59 -9.19 1.13
N ILE A 74 1.66 -8.26 1.32
CA ILE A 74 1.28 -7.27 0.34
C ILE A 74 1.58 -5.89 0.90
N HIS A 75 2.32 -5.10 0.15
CA HIS A 75 2.68 -3.74 0.51
C HIS A 75 2.15 -2.78 -0.55
N ILE A 76 1.36 -1.80 -0.11
CA ILE A 76 0.75 -0.79 -0.97
C ILE A 76 1.14 0.59 -0.46
N ARG A 77 1.84 1.36 -1.27
CA ARG A 77 2.20 2.73 -0.89
C ARG A 77 0.95 3.61 -0.80
N PRO A 78 0.92 4.61 0.10
CA PRO A 78 -0.24 5.49 0.24
C PRO A 78 -0.68 6.18 -1.05
N GLN A 79 0.24 6.53 -1.93
CA GLN A 79 -0.07 7.16 -3.22
C GLN A 79 -0.65 6.20 -4.28
N ALA A 80 -0.57 4.89 -4.06
CA ALA A 80 -1.22 3.89 -4.90
C ALA A 80 -2.68 3.63 -4.51
N ILE A 81 -3.14 4.24 -3.43
CA ILE A 81 -4.53 4.16 -2.96
C ILE A 81 -5.23 5.47 -3.33
N ARG A 82 -6.17 5.36 -4.27
CA ARG A 82 -6.99 6.47 -4.72
C ARG A 82 -8.35 6.46 -4.03
N LEU A 83 -8.82 7.63 -3.61
CA LEU A 83 -10.09 7.80 -2.92
C LEU A 83 -11.08 8.54 -3.81
N ILE A 84 -12.32 8.07 -3.78
CA ILE A 84 -13.42 8.65 -4.55
C ILE A 84 -14.48 9.12 -3.55
N GLN A 85 -14.76 10.42 -3.60
CA GLN A 85 -15.83 11.04 -2.81
C GLN A 85 -17.04 11.22 -3.72
N GLU A 86 -17.87 10.20 -3.86
CA GLU A 86 -19.13 10.27 -4.56
C GLU A 86 -20.28 10.47 -3.58
N LYS A 87 -21.34 11.16 -4.03
CA LYS A 87 -22.55 11.38 -3.22
C LYS A 87 -23.25 10.06 -2.85
N THR A 88 -23.00 9.00 -3.64
CA THR A 88 -23.50 7.65 -3.37
C THR A 88 -22.57 6.63 -4.04
N PRO A 89 -21.56 6.09 -3.35
CA PRO A 89 -20.77 5.01 -3.91
C PRO A 89 -21.65 3.77 -4.07
N VAL A 90 -22.03 3.46 -5.31
CA VAL A 90 -22.97 2.36 -5.61
C VAL A 90 -22.26 1.02 -5.56
N TYR A 91 -20.94 0.99 -5.87
CA TYR A 91 -20.14 -0.25 -5.94
C TYR A 91 -18.73 -0.01 -5.38
N GLY A 92 -18.11 -1.08 -4.84
CA GLY A 92 -16.73 -1.08 -4.42
C GLY A 92 -16.53 -1.06 -2.90
N ILE A 93 -15.27 -1.03 -2.53
CA ILE A 93 -14.86 -1.02 -1.12
C ILE A 93 -14.96 0.40 -0.59
N LYS A 94 -15.53 0.50 0.60
CA LYS A 94 -15.76 1.77 1.28
C LYS A 94 -14.87 1.91 2.49
N GLY A 95 -14.32 3.11 2.67
CA GLY A 95 -13.63 3.51 3.88
C GLY A 95 -14.31 4.71 4.52
N THR A 96 -14.06 4.89 5.81
CA THR A 96 -14.49 6.08 6.56
C THR A 96 -13.28 6.92 6.90
N VAL A 97 -13.34 8.20 6.56
CA VAL A 97 -12.27 9.16 6.88
C VAL A 97 -12.18 9.39 8.38
N MET A 98 -11.03 9.07 8.96
CA MET A 98 -10.72 9.32 10.36
C MET A 98 -10.05 10.67 10.56
N ALA A 99 -9.15 11.03 9.64
CA ALA A 99 -8.46 12.32 9.64
C ALA A 99 -8.00 12.66 8.23
N SER A 100 -7.93 13.97 7.94
CA SER A 100 -7.31 14.53 6.75
C SER A 100 -6.32 15.60 7.17
N LYS A 101 -5.11 15.58 6.61
CA LYS A 101 -4.06 16.54 6.93
C LYS A 101 -3.35 17.01 5.67
N LEU A 102 -3.36 18.32 5.44
CA LEU A 102 -2.58 18.91 4.34
C LEU A 102 -1.09 18.88 4.69
N MET A 103 -0.30 18.25 3.83
CA MET A 103 1.15 18.09 3.98
C MET A 103 1.96 18.97 3.01
N GLY A 104 1.33 20.00 2.45
CA GLY A 104 1.91 20.89 1.45
C GLY A 104 1.61 20.40 0.03
N SER A 105 2.37 19.46 -0.49
CA SER A 105 2.22 18.96 -1.87
C SER A 105 1.14 17.86 -2.02
N TYR A 106 0.63 17.30 -0.92
CA TYR A 106 -0.43 16.28 -0.90
C TYR A 106 -1.26 16.38 0.37
N SER A 107 -2.44 15.77 0.35
CA SER A 107 -3.26 15.51 1.53
C SER A 107 -3.04 14.09 2.03
N PHE A 108 -2.65 13.95 3.28
CA PHE A 108 -2.57 12.66 3.98
C PHE A 108 -3.96 12.33 4.53
N ILE A 109 -4.50 11.19 4.13
CA ILE A 109 -5.83 10.74 4.56
C ILE A 109 -5.68 9.43 5.34
N HIS A 110 -6.16 9.45 6.59
CA HIS A 110 -6.28 8.27 7.42
C HIS A 110 -7.70 7.73 7.34
N LEU A 111 -7.84 6.46 6.98
CA LEU A 111 -9.10 5.75 6.81
C LEU A 111 -9.24 4.60 7.80
N SER A 112 -10.46 4.30 8.17
CA SER A 112 -10.86 3.01 8.71
C SER A 112 -11.65 2.23 7.66
N VAL A 113 -11.34 0.95 7.51
CA VAL A 113 -12.03 0.01 6.63
C VAL A 113 -12.41 -1.22 7.44
N LEU A 114 -13.57 -1.79 7.19
CA LEU A 114 -13.96 -3.07 7.80
C LEU A 114 -13.53 -4.22 6.90
N ASP A 115 -12.82 -5.18 7.46
CA ASP A 115 -12.54 -6.43 6.77
C ASP A 115 -13.77 -7.36 6.77
N LYS A 116 -13.65 -8.51 6.14
CA LYS A 116 -14.72 -9.54 6.06
C LYS A 116 -15.18 -10.09 7.42
N ASN A 117 -14.39 -9.88 8.48
CA ASN A 117 -14.70 -10.30 9.85
C ASN A 117 -15.19 -9.12 10.72
N ASN A 118 -15.53 -7.99 10.11
CA ASN A 118 -15.88 -6.73 10.78
C ASN A 118 -14.76 -6.16 11.67
N LYS A 119 -13.51 -6.55 11.43
CA LYS A 119 -12.36 -5.97 12.10
C LYS A 119 -11.99 -4.65 11.42
N ILE A 120 -11.71 -3.62 12.22
CA ILE A 120 -11.25 -2.33 11.74
C ILE A 120 -9.79 -2.44 11.30
N ILE A 121 -9.53 -2.08 10.06
CA ILE A 121 -8.21 -1.96 9.47
C ILE A 121 -7.95 -0.47 9.17
N HIS A 122 -6.79 0.02 9.58
CA HIS A 122 -6.37 1.38 9.28
C HIS A 122 -5.58 1.43 7.98
N VAL A 123 -5.92 2.39 7.13
CA VAL A 123 -5.31 2.57 5.81
C VAL A 123 -4.94 4.03 5.62
N HIS A 124 -3.78 4.28 5.03
CA HIS A 124 -3.30 5.61 4.69
C HIS A 124 -3.28 5.81 3.18
N SER A 125 -3.76 6.97 2.74
CA SER A 125 -3.73 7.39 1.33
C SER A 125 -3.11 8.78 1.21
N HIS A 126 -2.37 8.99 0.12
CA HIS A 126 -1.89 10.31 -0.29
C HIS A 126 -2.69 10.78 -1.50
N MET A 127 -3.47 11.83 -1.31
CA MET A 127 -4.33 12.42 -2.33
C MET A 127 -3.82 13.81 -2.72
N PRO A 128 -4.26 14.38 -3.86
CA PRO A 128 -3.92 15.75 -4.21
C PRO A 128 -4.29 16.74 -3.09
N PRO A 129 -3.58 17.89 -2.96
CA PRO A 129 -3.76 18.82 -1.84
C PRO A 129 -5.18 19.37 -1.68
N TYR A 130 -5.95 19.45 -2.77
CA TYR A 130 -7.35 19.91 -2.75
C TYR A 130 -8.34 18.86 -2.22
N PHE A 131 -7.94 17.60 -2.11
CA PHE A 131 -8.77 16.53 -1.57
C PHE A 131 -8.64 16.50 -0.04
N ASN A 132 -9.58 17.13 0.62
CA ASN A 132 -9.56 17.27 2.09
C ASN A 132 -10.95 16.98 2.69
N PRO A 133 -11.39 15.72 2.64
CA PRO A 133 -12.69 15.32 3.16
C PRO A 133 -12.74 15.48 4.70
N LYS A 134 -13.92 15.81 5.20
CA LYS A 134 -14.16 15.91 6.66
C LYS A 134 -14.11 14.53 7.32
N GLN A 135 -13.78 14.51 8.60
CA GLN A 135 -13.90 13.30 9.42
C GLN A 135 -15.30 12.70 9.30
N SER A 136 -15.39 11.39 9.35
CA SER A 136 -16.59 10.57 9.18
C SER A 136 -17.21 10.57 7.77
N THR A 137 -16.54 11.17 6.79
CA THR A 137 -16.95 11.06 5.38
C THR A 137 -16.71 9.64 4.87
N ALA A 138 -17.70 9.06 4.19
CA ALA A 138 -17.52 7.81 3.46
C ALA A 138 -16.86 8.08 2.11
N VAL A 139 -15.88 7.25 1.76
CA VAL A 139 -15.15 7.32 0.48
C VAL A 139 -15.05 5.94 -0.15
N GLY A 140 -15.06 5.88 -1.48
CA GLY A 140 -14.69 4.69 -2.22
C GLY A 140 -13.16 4.54 -2.26
N ILE A 141 -12.68 3.30 -2.33
CA ILE A 141 -11.25 2.98 -2.38
C ILE A 141 -10.94 2.24 -3.67
N GLU A 142 -9.98 2.74 -4.42
CA GLU A 142 -9.40 2.08 -5.59
C GLU A 142 -7.90 1.89 -5.37
N ILE A 143 -7.37 0.78 -5.85
CA ILE A 143 -5.94 0.45 -5.78
C ILE A 143 -5.36 0.49 -7.19
N ASP A 144 -4.24 1.19 -7.37
CA ASP A 144 -3.38 1.02 -8.54
C ASP A 144 -2.58 -0.28 -8.38
N THR A 145 -3.12 -1.36 -8.94
CA THR A 145 -2.56 -2.72 -8.79
C THR A 145 -1.19 -2.88 -9.43
N GLU A 146 -0.78 -2.01 -10.33
CA GLU A 146 0.57 -2.01 -10.92
C GLU A 146 1.64 -1.53 -9.93
N LYS A 147 1.23 -0.83 -8.86
CA LYS A 147 2.11 -0.29 -7.81
C LYS A 147 2.00 -1.04 -6.48
N VAL A 148 1.57 -2.28 -6.53
CA VAL A 148 1.50 -3.17 -5.38
C VAL A 148 2.72 -4.07 -5.34
N PHE A 149 3.34 -4.21 -4.18
CA PHE A 149 4.44 -5.13 -3.96
C PHE A 149 3.94 -6.37 -3.24
N ILE A 150 4.29 -7.54 -3.75
CA ILE A 150 3.84 -8.82 -3.22
C ILE A 150 5.06 -9.71 -3.00
N PHE A 151 5.20 -10.18 -1.77
CA PHE A 151 6.33 -11.01 -1.36
C PHE A 151 5.81 -12.33 -0.78
N PRO A 152 6.24 -13.48 -1.33
CA PRO A 152 5.94 -14.78 -0.74
C PRO A 152 6.50 -14.85 0.69
N LYS A 153 5.71 -15.41 1.60
CA LYS A 153 6.18 -15.77 2.94
C LYS A 153 6.87 -17.13 2.88
N ASN A 154 8.02 -17.19 3.50
CA ASN A 154 8.75 -18.44 3.73
C ASN A 154 8.13 -19.23 4.86
#